data_6ec81d2064251aa6086877db958bc939
#
_entry.id   6ec81d2064251aa6086877db958bc939
#
_cell.length_a   1.000
_cell.length_b   1.000
_cell.length_c   1.000
_cell.angle_alpha   90.00
_cell.angle_beta   90.00
_cell.angle_gamma   90.00
#
_symmetry.space_group_name_H-M   'P 1'
#
loop_
_entity.id
_entity.type
_entity.pdbx_description
1 polymer ?
#
loop_
_entity_poly.entity_id
_entity_poly.type
_entity_poly.pdbx_seq_one_letter_code
_entity_poly.pdbx_strand_id
1 'polypeptide(L)'
;MIFILIVIIIALFIYQLFLMNKINKTRREMGGLPIATPFPQHQRLPLSQKRNPIVVVSTTCTVCQRLFKEYNNKTHGDKITFAFVDDTSTVTQFLKQHPQMTSASVVSFYDRDQLFVKNTPLAYILNSEGYVVDKQSIVSLKELPINS
;
A
#
# COMPACT_ATOMS: atom_id res chain seq x y z
N MET A 1 -26.79 10.14 -41.77
CA MET A 1 -26.88 8.81 -41.12
C MET A 1 -25.55 8.29 -40.65
N ILE A 2 -24.59 8.10 -41.54
CA ILE A 2 -23.24 7.56 -41.17
C ILE A 2 -22.51 8.39 -40.10
N PHE A 3 -22.61 9.70 -40.19
CA PHE A 3 -21.97 10.60 -39.20
C PHE A 3 -22.56 10.43 -37.80
N ILE A 4 -23.88 10.28 -37.68
CA ILE A 4 -24.54 10.04 -36.37
C ILE A 4 -24.15 8.69 -35.81
N LEU A 5 -24.01 7.65 -36.61
CA LEU A 5 -23.51 6.34 -36.19
C LEU A 5 -22.10 6.41 -35.63
N ILE A 6 -21.19 7.13 -36.31
CA ILE A 6 -19.81 7.29 -35.87
C ILE A 6 -19.77 8.02 -34.51
N VAL A 7 -20.55 9.08 -34.33
CA VAL A 7 -20.62 9.80 -33.06
C VAL A 7 -21.11 8.92 -31.92
N ILE A 8 -22.13 8.09 -32.15
CA ILE A 8 -22.64 7.14 -31.15
C ILE A 8 -21.58 6.11 -30.78
N ILE A 9 -20.85 5.55 -31.75
CA ILE A 9 -19.78 4.58 -31.48
C ILE A 9 -18.66 5.19 -30.64
N ILE A 10 -18.24 6.39 -30.98
CA ILE A 10 -17.20 7.12 -30.20
C ILE A 10 -17.69 7.38 -28.77
N ALA A 11 -18.92 7.83 -28.60
CA ALA A 11 -19.48 8.08 -27.26
C ALA A 11 -19.56 6.79 -26.42
N LEU A 12 -19.95 5.67 -27.00
CA LEU A 12 -19.97 4.35 -26.32
C LEU A 12 -18.55 3.91 -25.95
N PHE A 13 -17.60 4.11 -26.82
CA PHE A 13 -16.19 3.76 -26.54
C PHE A 13 -15.61 4.57 -25.37
N ILE A 14 -15.85 5.89 -25.35
CA ILE A 14 -15.44 6.77 -24.24
C ILE A 14 -16.12 6.33 -22.94
N TYR A 15 -17.42 6.00 -22.98
CA TYR A 15 -18.16 5.53 -21.83
C TYR A 15 -17.61 4.18 -21.29
N GLN A 16 -17.23 3.25 -22.16
CA GLN A 16 -16.58 2.00 -21.78
C GLN A 16 -15.24 2.24 -21.09
N LEU A 17 -14.39 3.14 -21.62
CA LEU A 17 -13.11 3.50 -20.99
C LEU A 17 -13.32 4.11 -19.60
N PHE A 18 -14.33 4.95 -19.44
CA PHE A 18 -14.68 5.54 -18.15
C PHE A 18 -15.12 4.47 -17.14
N LEU A 19 -15.99 3.53 -17.55
CA LEU A 19 -16.42 2.42 -16.71
C LEU A 19 -15.26 1.51 -16.31
N MET A 20 -14.39 1.15 -17.26
CA MET A 20 -13.20 0.32 -16.97
C MET A 20 -12.30 1.01 -15.94
N ASN A 21 -12.09 2.30 -16.07
CA ASN A 21 -11.25 3.06 -15.13
C ASN A 21 -11.88 3.11 -13.73
N LYS A 22 -13.19 3.29 -13.63
CA LYS A 22 -13.95 3.24 -12.39
C LYS A 22 -13.89 1.84 -11.73
N ILE A 23 -14.08 0.79 -12.51
CA ILE A 23 -14.03 -0.61 -12.04
C ILE A 23 -12.61 -0.94 -11.54
N ASN A 24 -11.57 -0.53 -12.26
CA ASN A 24 -10.19 -0.78 -11.86
C ASN A 24 -9.83 -0.05 -10.55
N LYS A 25 -10.34 1.18 -10.37
CA LYS A 25 -10.20 1.90 -9.10
C LYS A 25 -10.87 1.14 -7.96
N THR A 26 -12.13 0.74 -8.14
CA THR A 26 -12.89 -0.02 -7.12
C THR A 26 -12.22 -1.38 -6.81
N ARG A 27 -11.67 -2.09 -7.80
CA ARG A 27 -10.93 -3.33 -7.58
C ARG A 27 -9.67 -3.13 -6.74
N ARG A 28 -8.97 -2.01 -6.91
CA ARG A 28 -7.80 -1.65 -6.07
C ARG A 28 -8.22 -1.36 -4.63
N GLU A 29 -9.40 -0.78 -4.44
CA GLU A 29 -9.95 -0.43 -3.12
C GLU A 29 -10.56 -1.63 -2.38
N MET A 30 -10.99 -2.69 -3.10
CA MET A 30 -11.64 -3.88 -2.52
C MET A 30 -10.66 -4.88 -1.89
N GLY A 31 -9.36 -4.76 -2.14
CA GLY A 31 -8.34 -5.58 -1.46
C GLY A 31 -8.05 -5.09 -0.05
N GLY A 32 -7.71 -6.00 0.84
CA GLY A 32 -7.30 -5.66 2.20
C GLY A 32 -8.43 -5.43 3.20
N LEU A 33 -8.05 -5.03 4.41
CA LEU A 33 -8.97 -4.74 5.51
C LEU A 33 -9.95 -3.62 5.16
N PRO A 34 -11.21 -3.70 5.62
CA PRO A 34 -12.19 -2.62 5.45
C PRO A 34 -11.77 -1.34 6.16
N ILE A 35 -12.21 -0.19 5.62
CA ILE A 35 -12.08 1.11 6.30
C ILE A 35 -12.86 1.08 7.62
N ALA A 36 -12.40 1.84 8.62
CA ALA A 36 -12.95 1.94 9.96
C ALA A 36 -12.87 0.65 10.79
N THR A 37 -12.08 -0.34 10.39
CA THR A 37 -11.79 -1.51 11.22
C THR A 37 -10.48 -1.36 11.97
N PRO A 38 -10.34 -1.95 13.19
CA PRO A 38 -9.07 -1.96 13.90
C PRO A 38 -8.05 -2.80 13.12
N PHE A 39 -6.84 -2.26 12.97
CA PHE A 39 -5.74 -3.00 12.35
C PHE A 39 -5.25 -4.09 13.31
N PRO A 40 -5.03 -5.33 12.86
CA PRO A 40 -4.58 -6.41 13.73
C PRO A 40 -3.31 -6.02 14.49
N GLN A 41 -3.25 -6.34 15.79
CA GLN A 41 -2.09 -6.09 16.65
C GLN A 41 -1.55 -4.64 16.59
N HIS A 42 -2.42 -3.64 16.35
CA HIS A 42 -2.02 -2.23 16.23
C HIS A 42 -1.30 -1.69 17.48
N GLN A 43 -1.52 -2.29 18.67
CA GLN A 43 -0.79 -1.93 19.89
C GLN A 43 0.73 -2.15 19.81
N ARG A 44 1.18 -2.98 18.87
CA ARG A 44 2.60 -3.27 18.61
C ARG A 44 3.22 -2.36 17.55
N LEU A 45 2.44 -1.45 16.98
CA LEU A 45 2.89 -0.53 15.92
C LEU A 45 3.25 0.84 16.51
N PRO A 46 4.26 1.53 15.95
CA PRO A 46 4.62 2.88 16.36
C PRO A 46 3.64 3.92 15.77
N LEU A 47 2.47 4.07 16.37
CA LEU A 47 1.42 4.98 15.94
C LEU A 47 1.59 6.37 16.58
N SER A 48 2.59 7.12 16.16
CA SER A 48 2.95 8.43 16.74
C SER A 48 2.31 9.64 16.04
N GLN A 49 1.67 9.42 14.90
CA GLN A 49 1.14 10.48 14.05
C GLN A 49 -0.38 10.39 13.94
N LYS A 50 -1.03 11.48 13.48
CA LYS A 50 -2.47 11.44 13.12
C LYS A 50 -2.77 10.45 12.00
N ARG A 51 -1.82 10.30 11.07
CA ARG A 51 -1.89 9.38 9.94
C ARG A 51 -0.60 8.58 9.88
N ASN A 52 -0.70 7.30 10.13
CA ASN A 52 0.44 6.40 10.20
C ASN A 52 0.39 5.45 8.99
N PRO A 53 1.24 5.65 7.97
CA PRO A 53 1.33 4.76 6.83
C PRO A 53 1.98 3.43 7.22
N ILE A 54 1.26 2.33 6.98
CA ILE A 54 1.76 0.96 7.12
C ILE A 54 1.80 0.35 5.73
N VAL A 55 2.98 0.11 5.21
CA VAL A 55 3.15 -0.45 3.86
C VAL A 55 3.39 -1.95 3.96
N VAL A 56 2.41 -2.72 3.51
CA VAL A 56 2.52 -4.18 3.46
C VAL A 56 3.34 -4.59 2.25
N VAL A 57 4.44 -5.29 2.49
CA VAL A 57 5.45 -5.65 1.50
C VAL A 57 5.86 -7.11 1.61
N SER A 58 6.52 -7.61 0.57
CA SER A 58 7.15 -8.92 0.57
C SER A 58 8.57 -8.82 0.00
N THR A 59 9.48 -9.66 0.49
CA THR A 59 10.87 -9.73 0.03
C THR A 59 10.97 -10.18 -1.44
N THR A 60 9.98 -10.92 -1.94
CA THR A 60 9.95 -11.44 -3.33
C THR A 60 9.19 -10.54 -4.30
N CYS A 61 8.60 -9.45 -3.82
CA CYS A 61 7.77 -8.55 -4.62
C CYS A 61 8.65 -7.55 -5.41
N THR A 62 8.60 -7.58 -6.73
CA THR A 62 9.39 -6.69 -7.60
C THR A 62 9.08 -5.21 -7.40
N VAL A 63 7.81 -4.85 -7.23
CA VAL A 63 7.41 -3.45 -6.98
C VAL A 63 7.89 -3.00 -5.60
N CYS A 64 7.83 -3.89 -4.59
CA CYS A 64 8.33 -3.61 -3.26
C CYS A 64 9.83 -3.31 -3.26
N GLN A 65 10.63 -4.01 -4.09
CA GLN A 65 12.06 -3.73 -4.27
C GLN A 65 12.33 -2.29 -4.74
N ARG A 66 11.42 -1.74 -5.53
CA ARG A 66 11.51 -0.32 -5.95
C ARG A 66 11.25 0.61 -4.76
N LEU A 67 10.24 0.32 -3.94
CA LEU A 67 9.95 1.11 -2.74
C LEU A 67 11.12 1.11 -1.75
N PHE A 68 11.80 -0.03 -1.59
CA PHE A 68 12.98 -0.14 -0.73
C PHE A 68 14.15 0.71 -1.24
N LYS A 69 14.33 0.84 -2.56
CA LYS A 69 15.33 1.73 -3.17
C LYS A 69 14.96 3.21 -3.04
N GLU A 70 13.67 3.54 -3.04
CA GLU A 70 13.18 4.90 -2.83
C GLU A 70 13.27 5.35 -1.38
N TYR A 71 13.33 4.41 -0.43
CA TYR A 71 13.36 4.74 0.98
C TYR A 71 14.61 5.55 1.33
N ASN A 72 14.40 6.65 2.01
CA ASN A 72 15.46 7.52 2.52
C ASN A 72 15.11 7.93 3.96
N ASN A 73 16.00 7.62 4.90
CA ASN A 73 15.79 7.91 6.32
C ASN A 73 15.57 9.40 6.61
N LYS A 74 16.21 10.31 5.87
CA LYS A 74 16.04 11.76 6.07
C LYS A 74 14.64 12.24 5.72
N THR A 75 14.03 11.64 4.71
CA THR A 75 12.69 12.04 4.20
C THR A 75 11.58 11.23 4.84
N HIS A 76 11.78 9.93 4.99
CA HIS A 76 10.77 8.99 5.42
C HIS A 76 10.89 8.64 6.91
N GLY A 77 12.13 8.41 7.39
CA GLY A 77 12.44 8.13 8.79
C GLY A 77 11.52 7.07 9.39
N ASP A 78 11.04 7.34 10.57
CA ASP A 78 10.06 6.57 11.32
C ASP A 78 8.58 6.90 10.96
N LYS A 79 8.38 7.72 9.92
CA LYS A 79 7.04 8.09 9.44
C LYS A 79 6.32 6.98 8.69
N ILE A 80 7.06 5.99 8.19
CA ILE A 80 6.53 4.85 7.45
C ILE A 80 6.95 3.57 8.18
N THR A 81 6.00 2.66 8.38
CA THR A 81 6.29 1.31 8.86
C THR A 81 6.11 0.31 7.71
N PHE A 82 7.13 -0.50 7.48
CA PHE A 82 7.05 -1.62 6.54
C PHE A 82 6.62 -2.88 7.27
N ALA A 83 5.47 -3.42 6.87
CA ALA A 83 4.94 -4.68 7.39
C ALA A 83 5.23 -5.80 6.40
N PHE A 84 6.24 -6.61 6.68
CA PHE A 84 6.57 -7.77 5.86
C PHE A 84 5.62 -8.92 6.16
N VAL A 85 5.15 -9.57 5.10
CA VAL A 85 4.31 -10.79 5.18
C VAL A 85 5.13 -12.07 5.03
N ASP A 86 6.44 -11.95 5.03
CA ASP A 86 7.39 -13.06 5.04
C ASP A 86 7.77 -13.41 6.50
N ASP A 87 8.32 -14.60 6.70
CA ASP A 87 8.79 -15.02 8.02
C ASP A 87 9.97 -14.16 8.53
N THR A 88 10.10 -14.07 9.83
CA THR A 88 11.09 -13.21 10.49
C THR A 88 12.53 -13.54 10.08
N SER A 89 12.87 -14.80 9.83
CA SER A 89 14.21 -15.21 9.40
C SER A 89 14.54 -14.68 8.01
N THR A 90 13.60 -14.80 7.08
CA THR A 90 13.71 -14.27 5.70
C THR A 90 13.85 -12.76 5.71
N VAL A 91 13.04 -12.05 6.51
CA VAL A 91 13.11 -10.59 6.64
C VAL A 91 14.45 -10.15 7.23
N THR A 92 14.94 -10.84 8.26
CA THR A 92 16.24 -10.55 8.87
C THR A 92 17.39 -10.71 7.88
N GLN A 93 17.38 -11.77 7.08
CA GLN A 93 18.36 -11.98 6.02
C GLN A 93 18.27 -10.90 4.94
N PHE A 94 17.07 -10.54 4.53
CA PHE A 94 16.81 -9.49 3.56
C PHE A 94 17.36 -8.14 4.03
N LEU A 95 17.12 -7.74 5.29
CA LEU A 95 17.59 -6.47 5.84
C LEU A 95 19.11 -6.39 5.89
N LYS A 96 19.81 -7.50 6.13
CA LYS A 96 21.30 -7.56 6.06
C LYS A 96 21.83 -7.22 4.67
N GLN A 97 21.07 -7.54 3.62
CA GLN A 97 21.43 -7.27 2.22
C GLN A 97 20.99 -5.86 1.76
N HIS A 98 20.17 -5.17 2.56
CA HIS A 98 19.61 -3.86 2.25
C HIS A 98 19.90 -2.86 3.38
N PRO A 99 21.16 -2.40 3.55
CA PRO A 99 21.58 -1.56 4.67
C PRO A 99 20.81 -0.23 4.74
N GLN A 100 20.29 0.30 3.63
CA GLN A 100 19.46 1.50 3.61
C GLN A 100 18.14 1.33 4.40
N MET A 101 17.68 0.09 4.59
CA MET A 101 16.46 -0.23 5.34
C MET A 101 16.71 -0.41 6.85
N THR A 102 17.95 -0.38 7.30
CA THR A 102 18.32 -0.64 8.72
C THR A 102 17.68 0.38 9.66
N SER A 103 17.48 1.61 9.20
CA SER A 103 16.85 2.69 9.97
C SER A 103 15.33 2.78 9.77
N ALA A 104 14.76 1.93 8.94
CA ALA A 104 13.32 1.90 8.71
C ALA A 104 12.59 1.21 9.87
N SER A 105 11.37 1.67 10.17
CA SER A 105 10.46 0.94 11.04
C SER A 105 9.96 -0.31 10.31
N VAL A 106 10.33 -1.49 10.79
CA VAL A 106 10.01 -2.78 10.17
C VAL A 106 9.33 -3.70 11.16
N VAL A 107 8.25 -4.34 10.73
CA VAL A 107 7.56 -5.40 11.47
C VAL A 107 7.37 -6.62 10.58
N SER A 108 7.46 -7.83 11.16
CA SER A 108 7.40 -9.11 10.42
C SER A 108 6.52 -10.14 11.13
N PHE A 109 5.53 -9.70 11.91
CA PHE A 109 4.63 -10.59 12.65
C PHE A 109 3.24 -10.72 12.00
N TYR A 110 3.07 -10.21 10.79
CA TYR A 110 1.84 -10.33 10.01
C TYR A 110 1.97 -11.40 8.93
N ASP A 111 0.85 -12.04 8.61
CA ASP A 111 0.70 -12.83 7.40
C ASP A 111 -0.31 -12.20 6.43
N ARG A 112 -0.37 -12.73 5.21
CA ARG A 112 -1.23 -12.20 4.15
C ARG A 112 -2.71 -12.34 4.48
N ASP A 113 -3.09 -13.47 5.08
CA ASP A 113 -4.49 -13.77 5.37
C ASP A 113 -5.01 -12.89 6.48
N GLN A 114 -4.18 -12.63 7.50
CA GLN A 114 -4.51 -11.75 8.62
C GLN A 114 -4.78 -10.31 8.16
N LEU A 115 -4.09 -9.84 7.13
CA LEU A 115 -4.25 -8.51 6.56
C LEU A 115 -5.17 -8.47 5.34
N PHE A 116 -5.73 -9.60 4.91
CA PHE A 116 -6.52 -9.73 3.68
C PHE A 116 -5.81 -9.20 2.44
N VAL A 117 -4.47 -9.30 2.37
CA VAL A 117 -3.65 -8.77 1.30
C VAL A 117 -3.40 -9.82 0.24
N LYS A 118 -4.02 -9.64 -0.92
CA LYS A 118 -3.80 -10.51 -2.09
C LYS A 118 -2.52 -10.13 -2.84
N ASN A 119 -2.29 -8.83 -3.01
CA ASN A 119 -1.16 -8.29 -3.76
C ASN A 119 -0.38 -7.29 -2.92
N THR A 120 0.94 -7.31 -3.04
CA THR A 120 1.85 -6.34 -2.45
C THR A 120 2.46 -5.46 -3.55
N PRO A 121 2.80 -4.20 -3.26
CA PRO A 121 2.60 -3.50 -2.00
C PRO A 121 1.17 -2.96 -1.83
N LEU A 122 0.68 -2.96 -0.60
CA LEU A 122 -0.57 -2.31 -0.20
C LEU A 122 -0.31 -1.41 1.00
N ALA A 123 -0.65 -0.14 0.90
CA ALA A 123 -0.53 0.80 1.99
C ALA A 123 -1.85 0.93 2.74
N TYR A 124 -1.79 0.82 4.06
CA TYR A 124 -2.84 1.20 4.99
C TYR A 124 -2.46 2.50 5.67
N ILE A 125 -3.41 3.39 5.83
CA ILE A 125 -3.25 4.58 6.65
C ILE A 125 -4.06 4.38 7.92
N LEU A 126 -3.37 4.36 9.06
CA LEU A 126 -4.02 4.20 10.36
C LEU A 126 -4.09 5.56 11.08
N ASN A 127 -5.15 5.74 11.88
CA ASN A 127 -5.19 6.84 12.83
C ASN A 127 -4.33 6.51 14.07
N SER A 128 -4.24 7.44 15.01
CA SER A 128 -3.51 7.25 16.27
C SER A 128 -4.06 6.14 17.16
N GLU A 129 -5.29 5.71 16.94
CA GLU A 129 -5.95 4.63 17.68
C GLU A 129 -5.78 3.25 17.01
N GLY A 130 -5.15 3.21 15.82
CA GLY A 130 -4.90 1.98 15.08
C GLY A 130 -6.05 1.53 14.18
N TYR A 131 -6.99 2.40 13.85
CA TYR A 131 -8.05 2.10 12.88
C TYR A 131 -7.65 2.46 11.47
N VAL A 132 -8.06 1.64 10.51
CA VAL A 132 -7.84 1.90 9.08
C VAL A 132 -8.71 3.06 8.65
N VAL A 133 -8.10 4.19 8.28
CA VAL A 133 -8.80 5.37 7.76
C VAL A 133 -8.72 5.48 6.24
N ASP A 134 -7.71 4.85 5.64
CA ASP A 134 -7.55 4.80 4.18
C ASP A 134 -6.68 3.60 3.78
N LYS A 135 -6.77 3.18 2.53
CA LYS A 135 -5.92 2.14 1.95
C LYS A 135 -5.75 2.34 0.46
N GLN A 136 -4.56 2.03 -0.06
CA GLN A 136 -4.27 2.14 -1.48
C GLN A 136 -3.13 1.23 -1.91
N SER A 137 -3.20 0.72 -3.14
CA SER A 137 -2.04 0.15 -3.80
C SER A 137 -1.11 1.27 -4.23
N ILE A 138 0.17 1.14 -3.91
CA ILE A 138 1.19 2.14 -4.26
C ILE A 138 2.26 1.53 -5.15
N VAL A 139 2.90 2.36 -5.94
CA VAL A 139 4.09 2.01 -6.74
C VAL A 139 5.28 2.90 -6.41
N SER A 140 5.06 3.96 -5.62
CA SER A 140 6.08 4.88 -5.13
C SER A 140 5.72 5.36 -3.73
N LEU A 141 6.73 5.59 -2.88
CA LEU A 141 6.54 6.15 -1.53
C LEU A 141 6.05 7.60 -1.55
N LYS A 142 6.19 8.28 -2.68
CA LYS A 142 5.67 9.65 -2.88
C LYS A 142 4.15 9.75 -2.84
N GLU A 143 3.46 8.62 -3.06
CA GLU A 143 1.99 8.55 -3.02
C GLU A 143 1.44 8.55 -1.59
N LEU A 144 2.30 8.36 -0.58
CA LEU A 144 1.90 8.30 0.82
C LEU A 144 1.71 9.71 1.42
N PRO A 145 0.70 9.93 2.27
CA PRO A 145 0.42 11.20 2.93
C PRO A 145 1.37 11.44 4.12
N ILE A 146 2.67 11.59 3.84
CA ILE A 146 3.71 11.73 4.88
C ILE A 146 3.85 13.17 5.40
N ASN A 147 3.32 14.14 4.66
CA ASN A 147 3.52 15.58 4.92
C ASN A 147 2.25 16.29 5.42
N SER A 148 1.36 15.57 6.07
CA SER A 148 0.10 16.17 6.57
C SER A 148 0.13 16.32 8.08
#